data_98bc536a6a8f6e127da1e534036c553e
#
_entry.id   98bc536a6a8f6e127da1e534036c553e
#
_cell.length_a   1.000
_cell.length_b   1.000
_cell.length_c   1.000
_cell.angle_alpha   90.00
_cell.angle_beta   90.00
_cell.angle_gamma   90.00
#
_symmetry.space_group_name_H-M   'P 1'
#
loop_
_entity.id
_entity.type
_entity.pdbx_description
1 polymer ?
#
loop_
_entity_poly.entity_id
_entity_poly.type
_entity_poly.pdbx_seq_one_letter_code
_entity_poly.pdbx_strand_id
1 'polypeptide(L)'
;MKKLLLLLIVLCTFGCKKYVVSFEQPTNMKLDNLKLEVLLDKKKVKEINLKATNALPSYETVALSTSDDRKHLLQVKVRDTIFSYDVKYPEEKYIIVTAHLKQNGKIHVGILKQNYKFRFL
;
A
#
# COMPACT_ATOMS: atom_id res chain seq x y z
N MET A 1 -22.12 -27.44 9.71
CA MET A 1 -21.76 -26.37 8.78
C MET A 1 -21.89 -24.97 9.37
N LYS A 2 -22.98 -24.65 10.05
CA LYS A 2 -23.14 -23.32 10.68
C LYS A 2 -22.10 -22.99 11.74
N LYS A 3 -21.64 -23.99 12.50
CA LYS A 3 -20.60 -23.80 13.53
C LYS A 3 -19.22 -23.51 12.91
N LEU A 4 -18.93 -24.04 11.74
CA LEU A 4 -17.69 -23.80 11.02
C LEU A 4 -17.64 -22.38 10.45
N LEU A 5 -18.76 -21.89 9.93
CA LEU A 5 -18.87 -20.54 9.40
C LEU A 5 -18.71 -19.48 10.52
N LEU A 6 -19.31 -19.73 11.69
CA LEU A 6 -19.18 -18.86 12.84
C LEU A 6 -17.72 -18.80 13.35
N LEU A 7 -17.04 -19.95 13.35
CA LEU A 7 -15.63 -20.03 13.75
C LEU A 7 -14.73 -19.25 12.78
N LEU A 8 -15.00 -19.31 11.48
CA LEU A 8 -14.27 -18.54 10.47
C LEU A 8 -14.47 -17.03 10.64
N ILE A 9 -15.70 -16.59 10.91
CA ILE A 9 -16.00 -15.17 11.15
C ILE A 9 -15.32 -14.69 12.42
N VAL A 10 -15.33 -15.48 13.48
CA VAL A 10 -14.68 -15.15 14.74
C VAL A 10 -13.16 -15.08 14.57
N LEU A 11 -12.56 -16.00 13.81
CA LEU A 11 -11.13 -15.97 13.51
C LEU A 11 -10.75 -14.74 12.69
N CYS A 12 -11.55 -14.34 11.72
CA CYS A 12 -11.34 -13.10 10.96
C CYS A 12 -11.46 -11.86 11.84
N THR A 13 -12.35 -11.85 12.82
CA THR A 13 -12.56 -10.71 13.72
C THR A 13 -11.42 -10.53 14.71
N PHE A 14 -10.85 -11.63 15.23
CA PHE A 14 -9.78 -11.59 16.23
C PHE A 14 -8.39 -11.64 15.65
N GLY A 15 -8.21 -12.14 14.43
CA GLY A 15 -6.91 -12.32 13.80
C GLY A 15 -6.59 -11.31 12.69
N CYS A 16 -7.42 -10.30 12.47
CA CYS A 16 -7.22 -9.34 11.38
C CYS A 16 -6.15 -8.32 11.73
N LYS A 17 -4.95 -8.55 11.20
CA LYS A 17 -3.83 -7.60 11.25
C LYS A 17 -3.77 -6.90 9.90
N LYS A 18 -3.62 -5.58 9.91
CA LYS A 18 -3.68 -4.80 8.68
C LYS A 18 -2.58 -3.76 8.64
N TYR A 19 -1.90 -3.71 7.49
CA TYR A 19 -1.12 -2.54 7.11
C TYR A 19 -2.06 -1.45 6.62
N VAL A 20 -1.79 -0.22 7.00
CA VAL A 20 -2.50 0.95 6.48
C VAL A 20 -1.56 1.65 5.50
N VAL A 21 -1.88 1.56 4.22
CA VAL A 21 -1.02 2.06 3.14
C VAL A 21 -1.70 3.25 2.48
N SER A 22 -1.04 4.40 2.50
CA SER A 22 -1.53 5.64 1.90
C SER A 22 -0.71 5.95 0.65
N PHE A 23 -1.39 6.08 -0.48
CA PHE A 23 -0.76 6.40 -1.77
C PHE A 23 -0.91 7.89 -2.01
N GLU A 24 0.20 8.62 -2.08
CA GLU A 24 0.19 10.04 -2.35
C GLU A 24 -0.17 10.28 -3.81
N GLN A 25 -1.14 11.17 -4.03
CA GLN A 25 -1.52 11.57 -5.37
C GLN A 25 -0.43 12.49 -5.94
N PRO A 26 0.05 12.23 -7.17
CA PRO A 26 1.14 13.02 -7.73
C PRO A 26 0.68 14.42 -8.11
N THR A 27 1.64 15.36 -8.13
CA THR A 27 1.40 16.72 -8.65
C THR A 27 1.80 16.83 -10.12
N ASN A 28 2.60 15.89 -10.62
CA ASN A 28 3.01 15.88 -12.02
C ASN A 28 1.91 15.26 -12.88
N MET A 29 1.37 16.04 -13.81
CA MET A 29 0.28 15.60 -14.69
C MET A 29 0.67 14.42 -15.60
N LYS A 30 1.96 14.22 -15.83
CA LYS A 30 2.45 13.05 -16.57
C LYS A 30 2.19 11.73 -15.86
N LEU A 31 1.96 11.77 -14.55
CA LEU A 31 1.63 10.61 -13.72
C LEU A 31 0.12 10.45 -13.49
N ASP A 32 -0.70 11.27 -14.16
CA ASP A 32 -2.16 11.14 -14.05
C ASP A 32 -2.61 9.78 -14.61
N ASN A 33 -3.54 9.14 -13.91
CA ASN A 33 -4.05 7.81 -14.24
C ASN A 33 -2.99 6.69 -14.24
N LEU A 34 -1.88 6.90 -13.53
CA LEU A 34 -0.85 5.87 -13.40
C LEU A 34 -1.39 4.71 -12.57
N LYS A 35 -1.35 3.53 -13.14
CA LYS A 35 -1.82 2.31 -12.48
C LYS A 35 -0.70 1.69 -11.67
N LEU A 36 -0.96 1.44 -10.40
CA LEU A 36 -0.08 0.70 -9.50
C LEU A 36 -0.73 -0.63 -9.14
N GLU A 37 0.01 -1.71 -9.27
CA GLU A 37 -0.39 -3.01 -8.74
C GLU A 37 0.36 -3.25 -7.43
N VAL A 38 -0.39 -3.54 -6.37
CA VAL A 38 0.18 -3.74 -5.04
C VAL A 38 0.12 -5.22 -4.71
N LEU A 39 1.29 -5.78 -4.38
CA LEU A 39 1.43 -7.18 -4.00
C LEU A 39 1.95 -7.27 -2.58
N LEU A 40 1.39 -8.18 -1.81
CA LEU A 40 1.87 -8.52 -0.47
C LEU A 40 2.21 -9.99 -0.45
N ASP A 41 3.47 -10.33 -0.11
CA ASP A 41 4.00 -11.69 -0.15
C ASP A 41 3.76 -12.36 -1.50
N LYS A 42 4.01 -11.60 -2.58
CA LYS A 42 3.90 -12.01 -3.99
C LYS A 42 2.47 -12.23 -4.49
N LYS A 43 1.46 -11.89 -3.68
CA LYS A 43 0.06 -11.95 -4.11
C LYS A 43 -0.46 -10.56 -4.40
N LYS A 44 -1.09 -10.36 -5.56
CA LYS A 44 -1.76 -9.10 -5.89
C LYS A 44 -2.93 -8.91 -4.92
N VAL A 45 -2.92 -7.81 -4.16
CA VAL A 45 -3.93 -7.52 -3.15
C VAL A 45 -4.75 -6.29 -3.49
N LYS A 46 -4.21 -5.37 -4.31
CA LYS A 46 -4.90 -4.14 -4.66
C LYS A 46 -4.36 -3.58 -5.97
N GLU A 47 -5.20 -2.82 -6.66
CA GLU A 47 -4.84 -2.03 -7.83
C GLU A 47 -5.27 -0.59 -7.57
N ILE A 48 -4.35 0.36 -7.76
CA ILE A 48 -4.56 1.77 -7.47
C ILE A 48 -4.32 2.57 -8.74
N ASN A 49 -5.23 3.47 -9.08
CA ASN A 49 -5.03 4.45 -10.12
C ASN A 49 -4.74 5.80 -9.48
N LEU A 50 -3.52 6.29 -9.65
CA LEU A 50 -3.13 7.60 -9.14
C LEU A 50 -3.81 8.69 -9.96
N LYS A 51 -4.29 9.72 -9.28
CA LYS A 51 -4.89 10.89 -9.90
C LYS A 51 -4.02 12.09 -9.62
N ALA A 52 -3.43 12.67 -10.66
CA ALA A 52 -2.64 13.88 -10.49
C ALA A 52 -3.52 15.03 -10.02
N THR A 53 -2.98 15.85 -9.12
CA THR A 53 -3.67 17.00 -8.57
C THR A 53 -2.69 18.16 -8.42
N ASN A 54 -3.16 19.36 -8.72
CA ASN A 54 -2.41 20.60 -8.45
C ASN A 54 -2.88 21.29 -7.18
N ALA A 55 -3.77 20.64 -6.43
CA ALA A 55 -4.29 21.13 -5.16
C ALA A 55 -3.40 20.70 -4.00
N LEU A 56 -3.92 20.78 -2.77
CA LEU A 56 -3.25 20.32 -1.57
C LEU A 56 -2.93 18.83 -1.67
N PRO A 57 -1.86 18.34 -0.98
CA PRO A 57 -1.54 16.92 -0.97
C PRO A 57 -2.73 16.08 -0.58
N SER A 58 -3.01 15.06 -1.37
CA SER A 58 -4.09 14.11 -1.10
C SER A 58 -3.57 12.69 -1.19
N TYR A 59 -4.25 11.78 -0.47
CA TYR A 59 -3.82 10.40 -0.32
C TYR A 59 -5.01 9.47 -0.52
N GLU A 60 -4.78 8.35 -1.19
CA GLU A 60 -5.72 7.24 -1.21
C GLU A 60 -5.21 6.17 -0.25
N THR A 61 -6.00 5.85 0.77
CA THR A 61 -5.60 4.93 1.84
C THR A 61 -6.33 3.61 1.70
N VAL A 62 -5.57 2.52 1.77
CA VAL A 62 -6.09 1.17 1.73
C VAL A 62 -5.55 0.36 2.90
N ALA A 63 -6.28 -0.67 3.29
CA ALA A 63 -5.85 -1.62 4.31
C ALA A 63 -5.45 -2.93 3.65
N LEU A 64 -4.26 -3.43 3.97
CA LEU A 64 -3.75 -4.69 3.48
C LEU A 64 -3.71 -5.69 4.63
N SER A 65 -4.49 -6.77 4.54
CA SER A 65 -4.56 -7.79 5.57
C SER A 65 -3.31 -8.66 5.56
N THR A 66 -2.80 -8.99 6.74
CA THR A 66 -1.71 -9.93 6.91
C THR A 66 -2.07 -10.95 8.00
N SER A 67 -1.51 -12.15 7.90
CA SER A 67 -1.87 -13.25 8.79
C SER A 67 -1.03 -13.32 10.06
N ASP A 68 0.12 -12.68 10.11
CA ASP A 68 1.06 -12.83 11.22
C ASP A 68 1.92 -11.60 11.47
N ASP A 69 2.60 -11.61 12.64
CA ASP A 69 3.53 -10.58 13.08
C ASP A 69 4.93 -10.95 12.60
N ARG A 70 5.23 -10.69 11.36
CA ARG A 70 6.55 -10.96 10.81
C ARG A 70 6.89 -9.98 9.70
N LYS A 71 8.03 -10.18 9.10
CA LYS A 71 8.48 -9.47 7.94
C LYS A 71 7.72 -9.94 6.69
N HIS A 72 7.15 -9.01 5.96
CA HIS A 72 6.42 -9.27 4.72
C HIS A 72 7.10 -8.55 3.57
N LEU A 73 6.88 -9.05 2.37
CA LEU A 73 7.36 -8.41 1.15
C LEU A 73 6.23 -7.58 0.54
N LEU A 74 6.42 -6.26 0.52
CA LEU A 74 5.51 -5.34 -0.16
C LEU A 74 6.11 -4.99 -1.50
N GLN A 75 5.36 -5.22 -2.57
CA GLN A 75 5.80 -4.90 -3.93
C GLN A 75 4.79 -3.97 -4.59
N VAL A 76 5.32 -2.99 -5.30
CA VAL A 76 4.52 -2.08 -6.11
C VAL A 76 5.02 -2.21 -7.55
N LYS A 77 4.13 -2.67 -8.44
CA LYS A 77 4.43 -2.81 -9.86
C LYS A 77 3.88 -1.61 -10.60
N VAL A 78 4.76 -0.93 -11.33
CA VAL A 78 4.43 0.22 -12.18
C VAL A 78 4.95 -0.09 -13.57
N ARG A 79 4.03 -0.24 -14.53
CA ARG A 79 4.39 -0.65 -15.89
C ARG A 79 5.17 -1.97 -15.85
N ASP A 80 6.43 -1.99 -16.32
CA ASP A 80 7.27 -3.18 -16.34
C ASP A 80 8.23 -3.29 -15.15
N THR A 81 8.15 -2.37 -14.21
CA THR A 81 9.09 -2.29 -13.08
C THR A 81 8.40 -2.68 -11.79
N ILE A 82 9.08 -3.50 -10.99
CA ILE A 82 8.60 -3.91 -9.66
C ILE A 82 9.54 -3.31 -8.62
N PHE A 83 8.97 -2.57 -7.67
CA PHE A 83 9.68 -2.02 -6.52
C PHE A 83 9.34 -2.87 -5.30
N SER A 84 10.37 -3.39 -4.63
CA SER A 84 10.19 -4.35 -3.52
C SER A 84 10.71 -3.77 -2.23
N TYR A 85 9.94 -3.94 -1.15
CA TYR A 85 10.28 -3.43 0.18
C TYR A 85 9.95 -4.47 1.23
N ASP A 86 10.82 -4.62 2.22
CA ASP A 86 10.53 -5.41 3.40
C ASP A 86 9.78 -4.54 4.41
N VAL A 87 8.64 -5.04 4.89
CA VAL A 87 7.82 -4.34 5.87
C VAL A 87 7.52 -5.28 7.04
N LYS A 88 7.67 -4.78 8.26
CA LYS A 88 7.42 -5.56 9.47
C LYS A 88 6.09 -5.16 10.10
N TYR A 89 5.33 -6.13 10.52
CA TYR A 89 4.11 -5.91 11.28
C TYR A 89 4.34 -6.29 12.75
N PRO A 90 3.94 -5.49 13.75
CA PRO A 90 3.22 -4.19 13.62
C PRO A 90 4.13 -2.95 13.58
N GLU A 91 5.46 -3.08 13.64
CA GLU A 91 6.39 -1.96 13.81
C GLU A 91 6.31 -0.97 12.66
N GLU A 92 5.98 -1.44 11.46
CA GLU A 92 5.92 -0.64 10.24
C GLU A 92 4.54 -0.73 9.59
N LYS A 93 3.48 -0.75 10.39
CA LYS A 93 2.13 -0.96 9.86
C LYS A 93 1.55 0.23 9.12
N TYR A 94 2.10 1.43 9.28
CA TYR A 94 1.68 2.62 8.55
C TYR A 94 2.70 2.95 7.49
N ILE A 95 2.27 2.99 6.22
CA ILE A 95 3.14 3.12 5.07
C ILE A 95 2.60 4.21 4.15
N ILE A 96 3.48 5.11 3.70
CA ILE A 96 3.17 6.04 2.61
C ILE A 96 3.95 5.60 1.37
N VAL A 97 3.26 5.50 0.26
CA VAL A 97 3.84 5.19 -1.05
C VAL A 97 3.79 6.42 -1.92
N THR A 98 4.93 6.80 -2.50
CA THR A 98 5.03 7.96 -3.40
C THR A 98 5.62 7.53 -4.73
N ALA A 99 5.09 8.08 -5.81
CA ALA A 99 5.62 7.87 -7.15
C ALA A 99 6.21 9.19 -7.67
N HIS A 100 7.41 9.11 -8.20
CA HIS A 100 8.14 10.27 -8.73
C HIS A 100 8.57 10.02 -10.16
N LEU A 101 8.53 11.06 -10.98
CA LEU A 101 9.09 11.01 -12.34
C LEU A 101 10.52 11.54 -12.28
N LYS A 102 11.47 10.68 -12.63
CA LYS A 102 12.89 11.06 -12.70
C LYS A 102 13.17 11.88 -13.96
N GLN A 103 14.32 12.57 -13.97
CA GLN A 103 14.75 13.39 -15.11
C GLN A 103 14.88 12.58 -16.40
N ASN A 104 15.23 11.29 -16.30
CA ASN A 104 15.33 10.39 -17.45
C ASN A 104 13.99 9.85 -17.96
N GLY A 105 12.87 10.32 -17.40
CA GLY A 105 11.53 9.87 -17.76
C GLY A 105 11.08 8.58 -17.10
N LYS A 106 11.92 7.96 -16.27
CA LYS A 106 11.57 6.75 -15.53
C LYS A 106 10.84 7.08 -14.25
N ILE A 107 9.93 6.21 -13.87
CA ILE A 107 9.15 6.37 -12.62
C ILE A 107 9.89 5.65 -11.50
N HIS A 108 10.02 6.32 -10.35
CA HIS A 108 10.55 5.75 -9.12
C HIS A 108 9.46 5.73 -8.05
N VAL A 109 9.35 4.63 -7.33
CA VAL A 109 8.42 4.49 -6.21
C VAL A 109 9.23 4.41 -4.92
N GLY A 110 8.89 5.26 -3.96
CA GLY A 110 9.50 5.25 -2.64
C GLY A 110 8.47 4.96 -1.56
N ILE A 111 8.92 4.51 -0.40
CA ILE A 111 8.03 4.30 0.74
C ILE A 111 8.59 4.94 2.00
N LEU A 112 7.69 5.33 2.90
CA LEU A 112 7.98 5.75 4.26
C LEU A 112 7.18 4.87 5.20
N LYS A 113 7.82 4.31 6.24
CA LYS A 113 7.22 3.33 7.15
C LYS A 113 7.33 3.81 8.58
N GLN A 114 6.26 3.58 9.39
CA GLN A 114 6.30 3.90 10.82
C GLN A 114 5.23 3.09 11.58
N ASN A 115 5.30 3.10 12.91
CA ASN A 115 4.38 2.34 13.75
C ASN A 115 3.22 3.17 14.29
N TYR A 116 3.19 4.47 14.04
CA TYR A 116 2.11 5.35 14.47
C TYR A 116 1.47 6.02 13.24
N LYS A 117 0.21 6.42 13.41
CA LYS A 117 -0.59 6.96 12.32
C LYS A 117 0.00 8.28 11.80
N PHE A 118 0.09 8.40 10.47
CA PHE A 118 0.47 9.65 9.83
C PHE A 118 -0.59 10.71 10.05
N ARG A 119 -0.15 11.93 10.29
CA ARG A 119 -1.04 13.10 10.35
C ARG A 119 -0.93 13.85 9.03
N PHE A 120 -2.04 13.90 8.33
CA PHE A 120 -2.17 14.69 7.10
C PHE A 120 -2.86 16.00 7.43
N LEU A 121 -2.22 17.11 7.09
CA LEU A 121 -2.80 18.44 7.32
C LEU A 121 -3.61 18.89 6.14
#